data_2ca487b2c74575b43aec7fcc254b8d27
#
_entry.id   2ca487b2c74575b43aec7fcc254b8d27
#
_cell.length_a   1.000
_cell.length_b   1.000
_cell.length_c   1.000
_cell.angle_alpha   90.00
_cell.angle_beta   90.00
_cell.angle_gamma   90.00
#
_symmetry.space_group_name_H-M   'P 1'
#
loop_
_entity.id
_entity.type
_entity.pdbx_description
1 polymer ?
#
loop_
_entity_poly.entity_id
_entity_poly.type
_entity_poly.pdbx_seq_one_letter_code
_entity_poly.pdbx_strand_id
1 'polypeptide(L)'
;ENGKVRYDYTGIRENANGWWKIESGIVNFKFTGIASNENGEFYIKDGKVDFDYSGTINQSDCIYTVKSGWVVSKEGISGIIKGVDVSHHNNDNGEGVLNWAEVANAGYKFAMVKVAGRSIGDDGSLYTDKYYEENIKGALSNGLQVGVYFFSQAMSVDEAIEEANYICDLIAGYNISYPVVFDWETTSGYRTQDLSSNIELRTAMSVAFCDTVKNRGYDPMIYINKYDYLKCVDTEKLSSSYDIWLAWYWDDYDETGKVWQEGDKVPDIGYNYRMWQYSSTAGVPGIAGGCDVNIAYGTR
;
A
#
# COMPACT_ATOMS: atom_id res chain seq x y z
N GLU A 1 -1.17 -31.62 28.90
CA GLU A 1 -0.49 -32.08 30.13
C GLU A 1 -0.97 -33.47 30.47
N ASN A 2 -0.07 -34.39 30.82
CA ASN A 2 -0.39 -35.78 31.17
C ASN A 2 -1.31 -36.50 30.16
N GLY A 3 -1.11 -36.24 28.85
CA GLY A 3 -1.87 -36.86 27.76
C GLY A 3 -3.28 -36.31 27.55
N LYS A 4 -3.68 -35.27 28.29
CA LYS A 4 -4.99 -34.59 28.10
C LYS A 4 -4.81 -33.24 27.39
N VAL A 5 -5.74 -32.97 26.47
CA VAL A 5 -5.83 -31.65 25.80
C VAL A 5 -6.38 -30.62 26.83
N ARG A 6 -5.72 -29.45 26.91
CA ARG A 6 -6.14 -28.34 27.74
C ARG A 6 -6.92 -27.34 26.86
N TYR A 7 -8.23 -27.44 26.83
CA TYR A 7 -9.10 -26.55 26.07
C TYR A 7 -9.15 -25.11 26.59
N ASP A 8 -8.65 -24.87 27.79
CA ASP A 8 -8.52 -23.54 28.41
C ASP A 8 -7.24 -22.80 27.98
N TYR A 9 -6.34 -23.47 27.24
CA TYR A 9 -5.08 -22.87 26.85
C TYR A 9 -5.18 -22.13 25.51
N THR A 10 -4.73 -20.87 25.49
CA THR A 10 -4.50 -20.06 24.29
C THR A 10 -3.10 -19.44 24.39
N GLY A 11 -2.29 -19.50 23.34
CA GLY A 11 -0.93 -18.99 23.31
C GLY A 11 -0.06 -19.69 22.27
N ILE A 12 1.26 -19.62 22.44
CA ILE A 12 2.22 -20.32 21.59
C ILE A 12 2.87 -21.45 22.39
N ARG A 13 2.94 -22.63 21.81
CA ARG A 13 3.65 -23.80 22.40
C ARG A 13 4.55 -24.47 21.39
N GLU A 14 5.67 -24.95 21.91
CA GLU A 14 6.66 -25.73 21.18
C GLU A 14 6.36 -27.23 21.25
N ASN A 15 6.65 -27.93 20.16
CA ASN A 15 6.78 -29.38 20.11
C ASN A 15 7.92 -29.78 19.14
N ALA A 16 8.11 -31.08 18.90
CA ALA A 16 9.19 -31.59 18.02
C ALA A 16 9.12 -31.07 16.56
N ASN A 17 7.97 -30.50 16.12
CA ASN A 17 7.76 -30.02 14.76
C ASN A 17 7.77 -28.48 14.66
N GLY A 18 7.98 -27.76 15.76
CA GLY A 18 8.08 -26.31 15.83
C GLY A 18 7.19 -25.67 16.88
N TRP A 19 7.01 -24.37 16.76
CA TRP A 19 6.23 -23.53 17.67
C TRP A 19 4.89 -23.18 17.02
N TRP A 20 3.78 -23.39 17.74
CA TRP A 20 2.44 -23.35 17.17
C TRP A 20 1.52 -22.45 17.96
N LYS A 21 0.70 -21.67 17.24
CA LYS A 21 -0.40 -20.90 17.83
C LYS A 21 -1.54 -21.82 18.23
N ILE A 22 -1.83 -21.83 19.52
CA ILE A 22 -2.92 -22.63 20.12
C ILE A 22 -4.04 -21.69 20.51
N GLU A 23 -5.26 -22.05 20.19
CA GLU A 23 -6.49 -21.41 20.65
C GLU A 23 -7.43 -22.48 21.20
N SER A 24 -7.90 -22.29 22.44
CA SER A 24 -8.76 -23.26 23.12
C SER A 24 -8.22 -24.69 23.03
N GLY A 25 -6.90 -24.87 23.22
CA GLY A 25 -6.21 -26.14 23.23
C GLY A 25 -5.94 -26.78 21.87
N ILE A 26 -6.30 -26.12 20.77
CA ILE A 26 -6.17 -26.62 19.38
C ILE A 26 -5.25 -25.70 18.59
N VAL A 27 -4.45 -26.26 17.68
CA VAL A 27 -3.63 -25.44 16.76
C VAL A 27 -4.54 -24.66 15.82
N ASN A 28 -4.40 -23.34 15.81
CA ASN A 28 -5.11 -22.50 14.85
C ASN A 28 -4.30 -22.32 13.56
N PHE A 29 -4.45 -23.22 12.61
CA PHE A 29 -3.78 -23.17 11.31
C PHE A 29 -4.22 -22.00 10.41
N LYS A 30 -5.28 -21.26 10.78
CA LYS A 30 -5.74 -20.08 10.02
C LYS A 30 -5.13 -18.79 10.50
N PHE A 31 -4.44 -18.81 11.65
CA PHE A 31 -3.85 -17.62 12.23
C PHE A 31 -2.55 -17.26 11.50
N THR A 32 -2.50 -16.04 10.97
CA THR A 32 -1.28 -15.39 10.49
C THR A 32 -1.20 -14.01 11.13
N GLY A 33 -0.06 -13.65 11.71
CA GLY A 33 0.11 -12.39 12.42
C GLY A 33 1.07 -12.49 13.62
N ILE A 34 1.05 -11.48 14.47
CA ILE A 34 1.88 -11.47 15.70
C ILE A 34 1.12 -12.09 16.86
N ALA A 35 1.79 -12.98 17.58
CA ALA A 35 1.32 -13.52 18.84
C ALA A 35 2.48 -13.68 19.82
N SER A 36 2.17 -13.79 21.12
CA SER A 36 3.16 -13.81 22.19
C SER A 36 3.04 -15.05 23.08
N ASN A 37 4.16 -15.37 23.77
CA ASN A 37 4.21 -16.23 24.93
C ASN A 37 5.21 -15.65 25.96
N GLU A 38 5.57 -16.43 26.96
CA GLU A 38 6.54 -16.06 28.00
C GLU A 38 7.95 -15.72 27.50
N ASN A 39 8.30 -16.15 26.28
CA ASN A 39 9.62 -15.90 25.68
C ASN A 39 9.65 -14.64 24.79
N GLY A 40 8.50 -14.11 24.37
CA GLY A 40 8.41 -12.91 23.54
C GLY A 40 7.25 -12.90 22.56
N GLU A 41 7.33 -11.99 21.59
CA GLU A 41 6.37 -11.86 20.49
C GLU A 41 6.97 -12.42 19.20
N PHE A 42 6.16 -13.14 18.42
CA PHE A 42 6.59 -13.89 17.25
C PHE A 42 5.66 -13.64 16.06
N TYR A 43 6.21 -13.70 14.87
CA TYR A 43 5.42 -13.81 13.65
C TYR A 43 4.98 -15.26 13.43
N ILE A 44 3.69 -15.41 13.25
CA ILE A 44 3.03 -16.70 12.98
C ILE A 44 2.53 -16.67 11.54
N LYS A 45 2.80 -17.73 10.80
CA LYS A 45 2.24 -17.99 9.47
C LYS A 45 1.53 -19.33 9.49
N ASP A 46 0.26 -19.36 9.08
CA ASP A 46 -0.56 -20.58 9.04
C ASP A 46 -0.49 -21.41 10.36
N GLY A 47 -0.58 -20.69 11.47
CA GLY A 47 -0.56 -21.27 12.81
C GLY A 47 0.82 -21.67 13.34
N LYS A 48 1.90 -21.51 12.58
CA LYS A 48 3.27 -21.87 13.00
C LYS A 48 4.15 -20.61 13.06
N VAL A 49 5.05 -20.53 14.05
CA VAL A 49 6.08 -19.49 14.06
C VAL A 49 6.98 -19.68 12.84
N ASP A 50 7.09 -18.64 12.06
CA ASP A 50 7.93 -18.59 10.86
C ASP A 50 9.27 -17.93 11.20
N PHE A 51 10.26 -18.73 11.55
CA PHE A 51 11.61 -18.28 11.89
C PHE A 51 12.43 -17.81 10.67
N ASP A 52 11.96 -18.08 9.47
CA ASP A 52 12.63 -17.62 8.23
C ASP A 52 12.16 -16.20 7.85
N TYR A 53 11.04 -15.72 8.42
CA TYR A 53 10.50 -14.40 8.12
C TYR A 53 11.31 -13.27 8.77
N SER A 54 11.64 -12.26 7.98
CA SER A 54 12.15 -10.97 8.43
C SER A 54 11.50 -9.85 7.63
N GLY A 55 10.88 -8.90 8.31
CA GLY A 55 10.12 -7.82 7.66
C GLY A 55 9.32 -7.02 8.68
N THR A 56 8.34 -6.27 8.19
CA THR A 56 7.43 -5.45 9.01
C THR A 56 6.03 -6.02 8.97
N ILE A 57 5.35 -6.07 10.10
CA ILE A 57 3.94 -6.47 10.23
C ILE A 57 3.15 -5.35 10.87
N ASN A 58 2.05 -4.94 10.24
CA ASN A 58 1.07 -4.02 10.83
C ASN A 58 -0.05 -4.85 11.46
N GLN A 59 -0.22 -4.72 12.76
CA GLN A 59 -1.30 -5.41 13.48
C GLN A 59 -1.72 -4.59 14.71
N SER A 60 -3.03 -4.38 14.89
CA SER A 60 -3.63 -3.76 16.09
C SER A 60 -2.90 -2.48 16.55
N ASP A 61 -2.91 -1.43 15.73
CA ASP A 61 -2.30 -0.12 16.02
C ASP A 61 -0.78 -0.13 16.31
N CYS A 62 -0.08 -1.15 15.84
CA CYS A 62 1.38 -1.26 15.98
C CYS A 62 2.04 -1.71 14.69
N ILE A 63 3.23 -1.17 14.45
CA ILE A 63 4.17 -1.67 13.47
C ILE A 63 5.19 -2.55 14.21
N TYR A 64 5.24 -3.81 13.84
CA TYR A 64 6.18 -4.76 14.40
C TYR A 64 7.31 -5.00 13.42
N THR A 65 8.54 -4.77 13.83
CA THR A 65 9.71 -5.22 13.06
C THR A 65 10.07 -6.62 13.51
N VAL A 66 10.09 -7.54 12.56
CA VAL A 66 10.39 -8.95 12.78
C VAL A 66 11.75 -9.28 12.18
N LYS A 67 12.59 -10.01 12.90
CA LYS A 67 13.83 -10.61 12.40
C LYS A 67 13.86 -12.07 12.80
N SER A 68 14.00 -12.97 11.81
CA SER A 68 14.02 -14.42 12.01
C SER A 68 12.87 -14.90 12.90
N GLY A 69 11.65 -14.43 12.58
CA GLY A 69 10.43 -14.79 13.31
C GLY A 69 10.20 -14.09 14.64
N TRP A 70 11.18 -13.38 15.19
CA TRP A 70 11.09 -12.65 16.45
C TRP A 70 10.73 -11.19 16.23
N VAL A 71 9.83 -10.67 17.03
CA VAL A 71 9.61 -9.22 17.10
C VAL A 71 10.81 -8.58 17.82
N VAL A 72 11.52 -7.72 17.10
CA VAL A 72 12.71 -7.00 17.63
C VAL A 72 12.40 -5.55 17.98
N SER A 73 11.36 -4.95 17.39
CA SER A 73 10.80 -3.68 17.82
C SER A 73 9.29 -3.66 17.58
N LYS A 74 8.62 -2.86 18.40
CA LYS A 74 7.20 -2.56 18.32
C LYS A 74 7.05 -1.06 18.46
N GLU A 75 6.54 -0.44 17.44
CA GLU A 75 6.21 0.99 17.45
C GLU A 75 4.69 1.12 17.42
N GLY A 76 4.12 1.82 18.40
CA GLY A 76 2.72 2.21 18.31
C GLY A 76 2.53 3.08 17.07
N ILE A 77 1.38 2.96 16.39
CA ILE A 77 1.05 3.77 15.22
C ILE A 77 0.83 5.24 15.66
N SER A 78 1.75 5.79 16.43
CA SER A 78 1.79 7.22 16.76
C SER A 78 2.37 8.08 15.63
N GLY A 79 2.62 7.48 14.49
CA GLY A 79 3.15 8.12 13.28
C GLY A 79 2.26 7.92 12.05
N ILE A 80 0.92 7.89 12.20
CA ILE A 80 0.03 7.92 11.04
C ILE A 80 0.05 9.31 10.42
N ILE A 81 0.41 9.32 9.14
CA ILE A 81 0.52 10.54 8.36
C ILE A 81 -0.62 10.56 7.35
N LYS A 82 -1.38 11.66 7.33
CA LYS A 82 -2.48 11.86 6.38
C LYS A 82 -1.94 12.41 5.07
N GLY A 83 -2.44 11.90 3.96
CA GLY A 83 -2.12 12.35 2.62
C GLY A 83 -3.32 12.36 1.69
N VAL A 84 -3.12 12.97 0.55
CA VAL A 84 -4.06 12.96 -0.57
C VAL A 84 -3.40 12.29 -1.77
N ASP A 85 -4.19 11.75 -2.69
CA ASP A 85 -3.69 11.50 -4.03
C ASP A 85 -4.53 12.25 -5.06
N VAL A 86 -3.84 12.74 -6.09
CA VAL A 86 -4.41 13.68 -7.06
C VAL A 86 -3.95 13.38 -8.48
N SER A 87 -4.82 13.72 -9.41
CA SER A 87 -4.57 13.71 -10.85
C SER A 87 -5.19 14.96 -11.50
N HIS A 88 -5.07 15.08 -12.80
CA HIS A 88 -5.75 16.13 -13.55
C HIS A 88 -7.28 16.21 -13.28
N HIS A 89 -7.92 15.11 -12.86
CA HIS A 89 -9.34 15.12 -12.53
C HIS A 89 -9.65 16.07 -11.37
N ASN A 90 -8.80 16.14 -10.37
CA ASN A 90 -8.98 17.06 -9.25
C ASN A 90 -8.79 18.52 -9.66
N ASN A 91 -7.85 18.79 -10.58
CA ASN A 91 -7.66 20.13 -11.13
C ASN A 91 -8.84 20.53 -12.02
N ASP A 92 -9.33 19.63 -12.89
CA ASP A 92 -10.45 19.90 -13.80
C ASP A 92 -11.78 20.13 -13.07
N ASN A 93 -11.97 19.57 -11.87
CA ASN A 93 -13.14 19.81 -11.03
C ASN A 93 -13.17 21.22 -10.41
N GLY A 94 -12.04 21.97 -10.48
CA GLY A 94 -11.88 23.33 -10.00
C GLY A 94 -11.50 24.31 -11.11
N GLU A 95 -10.71 25.32 -10.77
CA GLU A 95 -10.20 26.32 -11.71
C GLU A 95 -8.81 25.97 -12.31
N GLY A 96 -8.46 24.70 -12.31
CA GLY A 96 -7.19 24.19 -12.84
C GLY A 96 -6.04 24.16 -11.81
N VAL A 97 -6.15 24.86 -10.69
CA VAL A 97 -5.08 24.95 -9.68
C VAL A 97 -5.61 24.48 -8.33
N LEU A 98 -4.88 23.57 -7.68
CA LEU A 98 -5.16 23.14 -6.31
C LEU A 98 -4.55 24.11 -5.30
N ASN A 99 -5.28 24.41 -4.23
CA ASN A 99 -4.77 25.26 -3.14
C ASN A 99 -3.99 24.42 -2.13
N TRP A 100 -2.74 24.14 -2.44
CA TRP A 100 -1.86 23.32 -1.61
C TRP A 100 -1.60 23.90 -0.21
N ALA A 101 -1.73 25.21 -0.03
CA ALA A 101 -1.62 25.84 1.29
C ALA A 101 -2.81 25.42 2.19
N GLU A 102 -4.02 25.36 1.67
CA GLU A 102 -5.19 24.88 2.41
C GLU A 102 -5.08 23.38 2.69
N VAL A 103 -4.60 22.56 1.75
CA VAL A 103 -4.32 21.14 1.97
C VAL A 103 -3.35 20.94 3.13
N ALA A 104 -2.22 21.65 3.12
CA ALA A 104 -1.21 21.57 4.19
C ALA A 104 -1.77 22.03 5.55
N ASN A 105 -2.53 23.13 5.56
CA ASN A 105 -3.16 23.68 6.77
C ASN A 105 -4.24 22.75 7.35
N ALA A 106 -4.90 21.95 6.53
CA ALA A 106 -5.85 20.93 6.94
C ALA A 106 -5.17 19.70 7.58
N GLY A 107 -3.83 19.69 7.66
CA GLY A 107 -3.05 18.67 8.36
C GLY A 107 -2.56 17.52 7.49
N TYR A 108 -2.78 17.57 6.17
CA TYR A 108 -2.18 16.62 5.25
C TYR A 108 -0.67 16.87 5.13
N LYS A 109 0.12 15.80 5.06
CA LYS A 109 1.58 15.85 5.12
C LYS A 109 2.26 15.30 3.87
N PHE A 110 1.55 14.54 3.06
CA PHE A 110 2.05 14.04 1.78
C PHE A 110 0.99 14.12 0.69
N ALA A 111 1.47 14.12 -0.55
CA ALA A 111 0.66 14.00 -1.75
C ALA A 111 1.24 12.91 -2.66
N MET A 112 0.38 12.03 -3.16
CA MET A 112 0.69 11.13 -4.27
C MET A 112 0.16 11.76 -5.54
N VAL A 113 1.04 12.06 -6.50
CA VAL A 113 0.67 12.82 -7.71
C VAL A 113 0.74 11.92 -8.93
N LYS A 114 -0.35 11.84 -9.71
CA LYS A 114 -0.30 11.20 -11.03
C LYS A 114 0.66 11.96 -11.94
N VAL A 115 1.67 11.28 -12.44
CA VAL A 115 2.63 11.89 -13.37
C VAL A 115 2.33 11.50 -14.80
N ALA A 116 1.99 10.24 -15.01
CA ALA A 116 1.82 9.70 -16.34
C ALA A 116 0.90 8.47 -16.33
N GLY A 117 0.60 7.97 -17.49
CA GLY A 117 -0.10 6.70 -17.67
C GLY A 117 0.08 6.13 -19.05
N ARG A 118 -0.45 4.92 -19.23
CA ARG A 118 -0.62 4.29 -20.53
C ARG A 118 -2.10 4.28 -20.90
N SER A 119 -2.42 4.54 -22.17
CA SER A 119 -3.78 4.53 -22.70
C SER A 119 -4.50 3.22 -22.42
N ILE A 120 -5.77 3.32 -22.04
CA ILE A 120 -6.65 2.14 -21.85
C ILE A 120 -7.05 1.48 -23.17
N GLY A 121 -6.84 2.19 -24.30
CA GLY A 121 -7.13 1.70 -25.64
C GLY A 121 -6.04 0.78 -26.18
N ASP A 122 -6.33 0.11 -27.30
CA ASP A 122 -5.45 -0.88 -27.93
C ASP A 122 -4.10 -0.31 -28.39
N ASP A 123 -4.04 1.03 -28.62
CA ASP A 123 -2.82 1.72 -29.01
C ASP A 123 -1.75 1.72 -27.92
N GLY A 124 -2.17 1.63 -26.65
CA GLY A 124 -1.27 1.56 -25.48
C GLY A 124 -0.25 2.69 -25.43
N SER A 125 -0.59 3.87 -25.94
CA SER A 125 0.31 5.02 -25.98
C SER A 125 0.58 5.57 -24.58
N LEU A 126 1.82 6.01 -24.32
CA LEU A 126 2.18 6.70 -23.09
C LEU A 126 1.69 8.15 -23.14
N TYR A 127 1.26 8.66 -22.00
CA TYR A 127 0.87 10.08 -21.85
C TYR A 127 1.33 10.62 -20.49
N THR A 128 1.51 11.93 -20.41
CA THR A 128 1.73 12.64 -19.14
C THR A 128 0.43 13.24 -18.63
N ASP A 129 0.25 13.29 -17.33
CA ASP A 129 -0.81 14.07 -16.70
C ASP A 129 -0.52 15.56 -16.89
N LYS A 130 -1.49 16.29 -17.39
CA LYS A 130 -1.28 17.71 -17.80
C LYS A 130 -0.96 18.67 -16.65
N TYR A 131 -1.24 18.26 -15.38
CA TYR A 131 -1.00 19.07 -14.19
C TYR A 131 0.08 18.51 -13.26
N TYR A 132 0.79 17.43 -13.65
CA TYR A 132 1.72 16.79 -12.73
C TYR A 132 2.80 17.74 -12.20
N GLU A 133 3.35 18.59 -13.06
CA GLU A 133 4.39 19.55 -12.64
C GLU A 133 3.87 20.58 -11.63
N GLU A 134 2.67 21.11 -11.89
CA GLU A 134 2.04 22.11 -11.02
C GLU A 134 1.71 21.49 -9.66
N ASN A 135 1.18 20.27 -9.65
CA ASN A 135 0.82 19.55 -8.45
C ASN A 135 2.07 19.19 -7.62
N ILE A 136 3.14 18.68 -8.23
CA ILE A 136 4.40 18.41 -7.55
C ILE A 136 4.99 19.71 -6.95
N LYS A 137 5.12 20.76 -7.75
CA LYS A 137 5.69 22.05 -7.32
C LYS A 137 4.84 22.68 -6.22
N GLY A 138 3.52 22.66 -6.35
CA GLY A 138 2.57 23.18 -5.38
C GLY A 138 2.66 22.46 -4.04
N ALA A 139 2.65 21.13 -4.03
CA ALA A 139 2.77 20.32 -2.83
C ALA A 139 4.12 20.55 -2.12
N LEU A 140 5.24 20.48 -2.85
CA LEU A 140 6.60 20.71 -2.30
C LEU A 140 6.74 22.11 -1.72
N SER A 141 6.23 23.15 -2.40
CA SER A 141 6.31 24.54 -1.95
C SER A 141 5.53 24.82 -0.67
N ASN A 142 4.57 23.96 -0.33
CA ASN A 142 3.77 24.03 0.89
C ASN A 142 4.18 23.00 1.95
N GLY A 143 5.35 22.40 1.78
CA GLY A 143 5.99 21.53 2.79
C GLY A 143 5.40 20.11 2.85
N LEU A 144 4.63 19.69 1.85
CA LEU A 144 4.20 18.29 1.76
C LEU A 144 5.34 17.43 1.19
N GLN A 145 5.44 16.21 1.68
CA GLN A 145 6.25 15.17 1.03
C GLN A 145 5.52 14.70 -0.24
N VAL A 146 6.26 14.43 -1.30
CA VAL A 146 5.66 14.05 -2.58
C VAL A 146 6.13 12.68 -3.01
N GLY A 147 5.17 11.83 -3.30
CA GLY A 147 5.31 10.62 -4.09
C GLY A 147 4.54 10.76 -5.39
N VAL A 148 4.73 9.81 -6.27
CA VAL A 148 4.14 9.86 -7.60
C VAL A 148 3.62 8.50 -8.03
N TYR A 149 2.64 8.48 -8.95
CA TYR A 149 2.16 7.21 -9.50
C TYR A 149 2.03 7.26 -11.03
N PHE A 150 2.15 6.07 -11.60
CA PHE A 150 1.94 5.80 -13.02
C PHE A 150 0.71 4.93 -13.18
N PHE A 151 -0.32 5.42 -13.85
CA PHE A 151 -1.51 4.64 -14.22
C PHE A 151 -1.17 3.67 -15.34
N SER A 152 -0.91 2.42 -14.96
CA SER A 152 -0.40 1.40 -15.85
C SER A 152 -1.52 0.65 -16.56
N GLN A 153 -1.28 0.42 -17.83
CA GLN A 153 -2.03 -0.52 -18.66
C GLN A 153 -1.06 -1.50 -19.36
N ALA A 154 0.03 -1.83 -18.68
CA ALA A 154 1.00 -2.80 -19.21
C ALA A 154 0.38 -4.16 -19.46
N MET A 155 0.69 -4.74 -20.61
CA MET A 155 0.32 -6.11 -21.01
C MET A 155 1.52 -7.07 -21.03
N SER A 156 2.70 -6.56 -20.73
CA SER A 156 3.95 -7.32 -20.68
C SER A 156 4.93 -6.73 -19.66
N VAL A 157 5.93 -7.54 -19.29
CA VAL A 157 7.05 -7.10 -18.46
C VAL A 157 7.82 -5.96 -19.12
N ASP A 158 8.02 -5.99 -20.41
CA ASP A 158 8.74 -4.95 -21.16
C ASP A 158 7.98 -3.61 -21.11
N GLU A 159 6.65 -3.62 -21.22
CA GLU A 159 5.84 -2.41 -21.06
C GLU A 159 5.93 -1.86 -19.63
N ALA A 160 5.93 -2.71 -18.61
CA ALA A 160 6.09 -2.26 -17.23
C ALA A 160 7.47 -1.61 -16.96
N ILE A 161 8.54 -2.15 -17.58
CA ILE A 161 9.88 -1.55 -17.55
C ILE A 161 9.91 -0.20 -18.29
N GLU A 162 9.25 -0.10 -19.44
CA GLU A 162 9.12 1.16 -20.19
C GLU A 162 8.41 2.23 -19.34
N GLU A 163 7.28 1.89 -18.72
CA GLU A 163 6.52 2.77 -17.85
C GLU A 163 7.35 3.28 -16.66
N ALA A 164 8.10 2.38 -16.00
CA ALA A 164 8.98 2.73 -14.90
C ALA A 164 10.10 3.70 -15.32
N ASN A 165 10.72 3.48 -16.46
CA ASN A 165 11.72 4.41 -16.99
C ASN A 165 11.10 5.75 -17.34
N TYR A 166 9.93 5.75 -17.98
CA TYR A 166 9.24 6.96 -18.40
C TYR A 166 8.89 7.87 -17.21
N ILE A 167 8.30 7.32 -16.14
CA ILE A 167 8.00 8.13 -14.95
C ILE A 167 9.27 8.63 -14.27
N CYS A 168 10.31 7.80 -14.14
CA CYS A 168 11.58 8.20 -13.55
C CYS A 168 12.27 9.34 -14.31
N ASP A 169 12.17 9.37 -15.65
CA ASP A 169 12.70 10.46 -16.47
C ASP A 169 11.95 11.76 -16.24
N LEU A 170 10.62 11.70 -16.14
CA LEU A 170 9.77 12.88 -15.90
C LEU A 170 10.03 13.53 -14.52
N ILE A 171 10.35 12.75 -13.52
CA ILE A 171 10.52 13.24 -12.15
C ILE A 171 11.96 13.55 -11.75
N ALA A 172 12.93 13.34 -12.62
CA ALA A 172 14.37 13.45 -12.31
C ALA A 172 14.81 14.83 -11.76
N GLY A 173 14.03 15.88 -11.96
CA GLY A 173 14.32 17.22 -11.46
C GLY A 173 13.63 17.60 -10.16
N TYR A 174 12.86 16.71 -9.56
CA TYR A 174 12.04 17.00 -8.37
C TYR A 174 12.55 16.26 -7.12
N ASN A 175 12.29 16.84 -5.96
CA ASN A 175 12.55 16.19 -4.67
C ASN A 175 11.39 15.21 -4.34
N ILE A 176 11.43 14.01 -4.90
CA ILE A 176 10.49 12.94 -4.62
C ILE A 176 10.97 12.18 -3.39
N SER A 177 10.30 12.39 -2.26
CA SER A 177 10.65 11.81 -0.95
C SER A 177 9.70 10.70 -0.50
N TYR A 178 8.62 10.49 -1.23
CA TYR A 178 7.67 9.38 -1.11
C TYR A 178 7.79 8.45 -2.33
N PRO A 179 7.18 7.27 -2.30
CA PRO A 179 7.38 6.25 -3.33
C PRO A 179 6.98 6.67 -4.75
N VAL A 180 7.58 5.97 -5.72
CA VAL A 180 7.15 5.90 -7.12
C VAL A 180 6.33 4.63 -7.28
N VAL A 181 5.06 4.77 -7.67
CA VAL A 181 4.05 3.74 -7.54
C VAL A 181 3.64 3.16 -8.89
N PHE A 182 3.59 1.82 -8.93
CA PHE A 182 2.95 1.06 -10.00
C PHE A 182 1.46 0.93 -9.69
N ASP A 183 0.63 1.59 -10.46
CA ASP A 183 -0.83 1.60 -10.32
C ASP A 183 -1.46 0.90 -11.53
N TRP A 184 -1.53 -0.44 -11.45
CA TRP A 184 -2.11 -1.27 -12.49
C TRP A 184 -3.53 -1.67 -12.14
N GLU A 185 -4.48 -1.07 -12.85
CA GLU A 185 -5.89 -1.34 -12.68
C GLU A 185 -6.52 -1.82 -13.99
N THR A 186 -7.54 -2.66 -13.90
CA THR A 186 -8.28 -3.11 -15.07
C THR A 186 -9.78 -3.19 -14.80
N THR A 187 -10.54 -2.94 -15.85
CA THR A 187 -11.99 -3.12 -15.88
C THR A 187 -12.43 -3.49 -17.30
N SER A 188 -13.71 -3.82 -17.46
CA SER A 188 -14.28 -4.10 -18.78
C SER A 188 -14.06 -2.92 -19.73
N GLY A 189 -13.58 -3.21 -20.92
CA GLY A 189 -13.26 -2.22 -21.96
C GLY A 189 -11.81 -1.68 -21.92
N TYR A 190 -11.01 -2.02 -20.91
CA TYR A 190 -9.59 -1.71 -20.90
C TYR A 190 -8.80 -2.75 -21.70
N ARG A 191 -7.70 -2.34 -22.34
CA ARG A 191 -6.80 -3.27 -23.08
C ARG A 191 -6.30 -4.44 -22.22
N THR A 192 -6.25 -4.26 -20.92
CA THR A 192 -5.76 -5.22 -19.93
C THR A 192 -6.85 -6.14 -19.36
N GLN A 193 -8.12 -6.01 -19.77
CA GLN A 193 -9.26 -6.71 -19.17
C GLN A 193 -9.07 -8.23 -19.09
N ASP A 194 -8.48 -8.84 -20.11
CA ASP A 194 -8.29 -10.30 -20.19
C ASP A 194 -7.12 -10.79 -19.31
N LEU A 195 -6.35 -9.86 -18.74
CA LEU A 195 -5.23 -10.16 -17.85
C LEU A 195 -5.62 -10.07 -16.36
N SER A 196 -6.86 -9.72 -16.05
CA SER A 196 -7.33 -9.49 -14.67
C SER A 196 -7.04 -10.65 -13.71
N SER A 197 -7.09 -11.89 -14.20
CA SER A 197 -6.84 -13.12 -13.42
C SER A 197 -5.47 -13.77 -13.69
N ASN A 198 -4.58 -13.13 -14.48
CA ASN A 198 -3.27 -13.69 -14.78
C ASN A 198 -2.27 -13.34 -13.66
N ILE A 199 -2.32 -14.12 -12.58
CA ILE A 199 -1.49 -13.91 -11.37
C ILE A 199 0.01 -13.82 -11.70
N GLU A 200 0.50 -14.74 -12.52
CA GLU A 200 1.94 -14.82 -12.85
C GLU A 200 2.41 -13.56 -13.58
N LEU A 201 1.69 -13.14 -14.60
CA LEU A 201 2.08 -11.96 -15.40
C LEU A 201 1.92 -10.66 -14.60
N ARG A 202 0.82 -10.49 -13.87
CA ARG A 202 0.59 -9.31 -13.03
C ARG A 202 1.69 -9.16 -11.97
N THR A 203 2.04 -10.28 -11.32
CA THR A 203 3.15 -10.30 -10.35
C THR A 203 4.47 -9.96 -11.02
N ALA A 204 4.77 -10.53 -12.20
CA ALA A 204 6.00 -10.27 -12.92
C ALA A 204 6.13 -8.81 -13.37
N MET A 205 5.03 -8.19 -13.85
CA MET A 205 4.99 -6.77 -14.22
C MET A 205 5.23 -5.87 -13.00
N SER A 206 4.58 -6.16 -11.86
CA SER A 206 4.77 -5.40 -10.62
C SER A 206 6.22 -5.45 -10.15
N VAL A 207 6.84 -6.64 -10.17
CA VAL A 207 8.26 -6.81 -9.83
C VAL A 207 9.15 -6.02 -10.78
N ALA A 208 8.93 -6.12 -12.08
CA ALA A 208 9.77 -5.47 -13.08
C ALA A 208 9.71 -3.94 -13.00
N PHE A 209 8.52 -3.37 -12.80
CA PHE A 209 8.36 -1.93 -12.55
C PHE A 209 9.12 -1.51 -11.29
N CYS A 210 8.88 -2.19 -10.17
CA CYS A 210 9.49 -1.85 -8.89
C CYS A 210 11.01 -1.98 -8.89
N ASP A 211 11.55 -3.04 -9.48
CA ASP A 211 13.01 -3.22 -9.61
C ASP A 211 13.63 -2.14 -10.51
N THR A 212 12.96 -1.74 -11.59
CA THR A 212 13.42 -0.66 -12.46
C THR A 212 13.44 0.67 -11.70
N VAL A 213 12.38 1.02 -10.98
CA VAL A 213 12.30 2.22 -10.13
C VAL A 213 13.42 2.24 -9.09
N LYS A 214 13.64 1.11 -8.41
CA LYS A 214 14.71 0.95 -7.42
C LYS A 214 16.11 1.14 -8.03
N ASN A 215 16.34 0.58 -9.21
CA ASN A 215 17.60 0.73 -9.95
C ASN A 215 17.83 2.18 -10.41
N ARG A 216 16.77 2.97 -10.56
CA ARG A 216 16.81 4.41 -10.86
C ARG A 216 17.00 5.27 -9.61
N GLY A 217 17.09 4.67 -8.41
CA GLY A 217 17.38 5.34 -7.14
C GLY A 217 16.15 5.89 -6.41
N TYR A 218 14.95 5.45 -6.75
CA TYR A 218 13.70 5.79 -6.08
C TYR A 218 13.17 4.62 -5.25
N ASP A 219 12.27 4.91 -4.32
CA ASP A 219 11.58 3.89 -3.55
C ASP A 219 10.35 3.40 -4.31
N PRO A 220 10.25 2.12 -4.67
CA PRO A 220 9.10 1.57 -5.35
C PRO A 220 7.96 1.25 -4.37
N MET A 221 6.71 1.35 -4.86
CA MET A 221 5.52 0.87 -4.18
C MET A 221 4.51 0.35 -5.21
N ILE A 222 3.61 -0.53 -4.77
CA ILE A 222 2.54 -1.08 -5.61
C ILE A 222 1.20 -0.60 -5.04
N TYR A 223 0.41 0.11 -5.85
CA TYR A 223 -1.00 0.38 -5.56
C TYR A 223 -1.84 -0.80 -6.03
N ILE A 224 -2.74 -1.27 -5.17
CA ILE A 224 -3.61 -2.40 -5.49
C ILE A 224 -4.84 -2.39 -4.59
N ASN A 225 -6.02 -2.68 -5.17
CA ASN A 225 -7.22 -2.87 -4.38
C ASN A 225 -7.18 -4.21 -3.62
N LYS A 226 -7.93 -4.29 -2.53
CA LYS A 226 -7.96 -5.45 -1.64
C LYS A 226 -8.24 -6.77 -2.37
N TYR A 227 -9.20 -6.79 -3.30
CA TYR A 227 -9.56 -8.04 -3.99
C TYR A 227 -8.41 -8.54 -4.86
N ASP A 228 -7.84 -7.67 -5.66
CA ASP A 228 -6.73 -7.99 -6.55
C ASP A 228 -5.49 -8.40 -5.76
N TYR A 229 -5.21 -7.71 -4.65
CA TYR A 229 -4.11 -8.05 -3.76
C TYR A 229 -4.20 -9.47 -3.21
N LEU A 230 -5.39 -9.88 -2.77
CA LEU A 230 -5.59 -11.20 -2.17
C LEU A 230 -5.83 -12.33 -3.17
N LYS A 231 -6.15 -12.03 -4.46
CA LYS A 231 -6.66 -13.01 -5.41
C LYS A 231 -6.01 -13.00 -6.78
N CYS A 232 -5.40 -11.89 -7.18
CA CYS A 232 -4.99 -11.69 -8.57
C CYS A 232 -3.48 -11.44 -8.75
N VAL A 233 -2.71 -11.54 -7.66
CA VAL A 233 -1.24 -11.47 -7.65
C VAL A 233 -0.69 -12.48 -6.65
N ASP A 234 0.62 -12.75 -6.72
CA ASP A 234 1.35 -13.47 -5.67
C ASP A 234 1.59 -12.51 -4.49
N THR A 235 0.60 -12.45 -3.58
CA THR A 235 0.59 -11.54 -2.43
C THR A 235 1.80 -11.73 -1.54
N GLU A 236 2.21 -12.97 -1.29
CA GLU A 236 3.35 -13.29 -0.43
C GLU A 236 4.66 -12.75 -1.02
N LYS A 237 4.87 -12.97 -2.31
CA LYS A 237 6.04 -12.46 -3.02
C LYS A 237 6.08 -10.93 -3.02
N LEU A 238 4.98 -10.27 -3.33
CA LEU A 238 4.93 -8.82 -3.41
C LEU A 238 5.08 -8.16 -2.04
N SER A 239 4.34 -8.63 -1.01
CA SER A 239 4.39 -8.06 0.34
C SER A 239 5.73 -8.24 1.05
N SER A 240 6.48 -9.29 0.69
CA SER A 240 7.82 -9.52 1.24
C SER A 240 8.91 -8.67 0.58
N SER A 241 8.65 -8.12 -0.61
CA SER A 241 9.68 -7.47 -1.44
C SER A 241 9.47 -5.97 -1.59
N TYR A 242 8.23 -5.49 -1.54
CA TYR A 242 7.86 -4.11 -1.83
C TYR A 242 6.81 -3.58 -0.86
N ASP A 243 6.81 -2.26 -0.67
CA ASP A 243 5.74 -1.55 0.03
C ASP A 243 4.45 -1.61 -0.78
N ILE A 244 3.31 -1.74 -0.08
CA ILE A 244 1.98 -1.80 -0.69
C ILE A 244 1.17 -0.57 -0.29
N TRP A 245 0.52 0.03 -1.27
CA TRP A 245 -0.53 1.02 -1.11
C TRP A 245 -1.87 0.33 -1.36
N LEU A 246 -2.56 -0.02 -0.28
CA LEU A 246 -3.82 -0.74 -0.31
C LEU A 246 -4.98 0.22 -0.59
N ALA A 247 -5.80 -0.07 -1.60
CA ALA A 247 -7.09 0.57 -1.77
C ALA A 247 -8.20 -0.33 -1.21
N TRP A 248 -8.90 0.20 -0.23
CA TRP A 248 -10.08 -0.45 0.32
C TRP A 248 -10.99 0.58 0.99
N TYR A 249 -12.01 0.99 0.27
CA TYR A 249 -12.98 1.95 0.76
C TYR A 249 -13.96 1.26 1.70
N TRP A 250 -14.21 1.87 2.83
CA TRP A 250 -15.23 1.45 3.77
C TRP A 250 -16.40 2.42 3.67
N ASP A 251 -17.64 1.89 3.71
CA ASP A 251 -18.88 2.66 3.57
C ASP A 251 -18.92 3.89 4.47
N ASP A 252 -18.46 3.75 5.73
CA ASP A 252 -18.40 4.85 6.71
C ASP A 252 -17.54 6.05 6.23
N TYR A 253 -16.54 5.82 5.38
CA TYR A 253 -15.67 6.88 4.87
C TYR A 253 -16.10 7.36 3.50
N ASP A 254 -16.38 6.43 2.60
CA ASP A 254 -16.65 6.76 1.20
C ASP A 254 -18.07 7.35 1.01
N GLU A 255 -19.09 6.80 1.67
CA GLU A 255 -20.46 7.29 1.59
C GLU A 255 -20.69 8.60 2.37
N THR A 256 -19.99 8.79 3.50
CA THR A 256 -20.21 9.93 4.39
C THR A 256 -19.17 11.05 4.23
N GLY A 257 -18.09 10.81 3.48
CA GLY A 257 -16.95 11.73 3.38
C GLY A 257 -16.18 11.89 4.70
N LYS A 258 -16.33 10.95 5.64
CA LYS A 258 -15.62 10.96 6.93
C LYS A 258 -14.12 10.88 6.68
N VAL A 259 -13.35 11.73 7.33
CA VAL A 259 -11.90 11.66 7.33
C VAL A 259 -11.43 10.83 8.52
N TRP A 260 -10.55 9.85 8.27
CA TRP A 260 -9.96 9.00 9.30
C TRP A 260 -9.33 9.83 10.43
N GLN A 261 -9.54 9.41 11.67
CA GLN A 261 -8.96 10.02 12.87
C GLN A 261 -8.12 9.00 13.62
N GLU A 262 -7.14 9.47 14.38
CA GLU A 262 -6.35 8.61 15.26
C GLU A 262 -7.26 7.83 16.22
N GLY A 263 -7.07 6.51 16.26
CA GLY A 263 -7.92 5.58 16.99
C GLY A 263 -9.06 4.95 16.20
N ASP A 264 -9.34 5.42 14.97
CA ASP A 264 -10.24 4.70 14.06
C ASP A 264 -9.62 3.37 13.62
N LYS A 265 -10.46 2.40 13.28
CA LYS A 265 -10.01 1.10 12.78
C LYS A 265 -9.23 1.25 11.47
N VAL A 266 -8.32 0.30 11.25
CA VAL A 266 -7.55 0.14 10.01
C VAL A 266 -7.74 -1.29 9.47
N PRO A 267 -7.53 -1.52 8.16
CA PRO A 267 -7.65 -2.86 7.59
C PRO A 267 -6.70 -3.87 8.23
N ASP A 268 -7.24 -5.02 8.62
CA ASP A 268 -6.47 -6.24 8.91
C ASP A 268 -6.77 -7.25 7.81
N ILE A 269 -5.82 -7.48 6.92
CA ILE A 269 -5.95 -8.36 5.76
C ILE A 269 -4.97 -9.54 5.80
N GLY A 270 -4.23 -9.69 6.91
CA GLY A 270 -3.23 -10.75 7.09
C GLY A 270 -1.93 -10.57 6.28
N TYR A 271 -1.77 -9.45 5.58
CA TYR A 271 -0.56 -9.07 4.83
C TYR A 271 -0.21 -7.62 5.09
N ASN A 272 1.06 -7.28 4.90
CA ASN A 272 1.55 -5.93 5.08
C ASN A 272 1.06 -4.98 4.00
N TYR A 273 0.77 -3.75 4.41
CA TYR A 273 0.67 -2.58 3.56
C TYR A 273 1.23 -1.38 4.33
N ARG A 274 1.77 -0.43 3.62
CA ARG A 274 2.37 0.77 4.21
C ARG A 274 1.48 1.99 4.09
N MET A 275 0.61 2.00 3.09
CA MET A 275 -0.33 3.09 2.85
C MET A 275 -1.72 2.50 2.60
N TRP A 276 -2.74 3.18 3.11
CA TRP A 276 -4.14 2.82 2.89
C TRP A 276 -4.91 4.01 2.31
N GLN A 277 -5.45 3.83 1.10
CA GLN A 277 -6.44 4.71 0.50
C GLN A 277 -7.82 4.25 1.00
N TYR A 278 -8.45 5.09 1.82
CA TYR A 278 -9.65 4.69 2.56
C TYR A 278 -10.95 5.32 2.06
N SER A 279 -10.87 6.31 1.18
CA SER A 279 -12.01 6.94 0.52
C SER A 279 -11.56 7.63 -0.77
N SER A 280 -12.47 7.68 -1.75
CA SER A 280 -12.31 8.39 -3.02
C SER A 280 -13.17 9.66 -3.12
N THR A 281 -13.94 9.97 -2.08
CA THR A 281 -14.98 11.03 -2.12
C THR A 281 -14.82 12.08 -1.03
N ALA A 282 -13.69 12.07 -0.29
CA ALA A 282 -13.50 12.97 0.84
C ALA A 282 -13.45 14.44 0.42
N GLY A 283 -14.10 15.30 1.21
CA GLY A 283 -13.95 16.75 1.08
C GLY A 283 -12.62 17.21 1.66
N VAL A 284 -11.70 17.66 0.82
CA VAL A 284 -10.37 18.16 1.23
C VAL A 284 -10.29 19.66 1.01
N PRO A 285 -10.03 20.49 2.05
CA PRO A 285 -9.80 21.92 1.85
C PRO A 285 -8.70 22.19 0.82
N GLY A 286 -8.98 23.04 -0.15
CA GLY A 286 -8.06 23.36 -1.23
C GLY A 286 -8.19 22.49 -2.49
N ILE A 287 -9.04 21.44 -2.46
CA ILE A 287 -9.36 20.58 -3.60
C ILE A 287 -10.87 20.62 -3.85
N ALA A 288 -11.29 20.98 -5.05
CA ALA A 288 -12.70 21.03 -5.41
C ALA A 288 -13.24 19.62 -5.72
N GLY A 289 -14.46 19.32 -5.26
CA GLY A 289 -15.08 18.02 -5.42
C GLY A 289 -14.57 16.97 -4.43
N GLY A 290 -14.78 15.69 -4.74
CA GLY A 290 -14.22 14.57 -3.96
C GLY A 290 -12.74 14.37 -4.25
N CYS A 291 -12.01 13.94 -3.25
CA CYS A 291 -10.58 13.66 -3.34
C CYS A 291 -10.28 12.30 -2.69
N ASP A 292 -9.34 11.59 -3.28
CA ASP A 292 -8.79 10.37 -2.68
C ASP A 292 -7.94 10.73 -1.46
N VAL A 293 -8.19 10.05 -0.37
CA VAL A 293 -7.50 10.30 0.90
C VAL A 293 -6.87 9.06 1.47
N ASN A 294 -5.72 9.28 2.09
CA ASN A 294 -4.80 8.25 2.49
C ASN A 294 -4.29 8.42 3.90
N ILE A 295 -3.92 7.31 4.52
CA ILE A 295 -3.01 7.30 5.65
C ILE A 295 -1.77 6.46 5.30
N ALA A 296 -0.60 6.92 5.75
CA ALA A 296 0.64 6.17 5.66
C ALA A 296 1.18 5.87 7.06
N TYR A 297 1.75 4.69 7.24
CA TYR A 297 2.34 4.23 8.48
C TYR A 297 3.85 4.46 8.48
N GLY A 298 4.34 4.98 9.61
CA GLY A 298 5.75 5.24 9.84
C GLY A 298 6.23 6.60 9.32
N THR A 299 7.22 7.15 10.04
CA THR A 299 8.02 8.28 9.58
C THR A 299 9.17 7.75 8.73
N ARG A 300 9.42 8.34 7.60
CA ARG A 300 10.76 8.38 7.04
C ARG A 300 11.55 9.50 7.61
#